data_96837097f1e6ad43b50cf177c5a44412
#
_entry.id   96837097f1e6ad43b50cf177c5a44412
#
_cell.length_a   1.000
_cell.length_b   1.000
_cell.length_c   1.000
_cell.angle_alpha   90.00
_cell.angle_beta   90.00
_cell.angle_gamma   90.00
#
_symmetry.space_group_name_H-M   'P 1'
#
loop_
_entity.id
_entity.type
_entity.pdbx_description
1 polymer ?
#
loop_
_entity_poly.entity_id
_entity_poly.type
_entity_poly.pdbx_seq_one_letter_code
_entity_poly.pdbx_strand_id
1 'polypeptide(L)'
;MSISATKTDPAKFGDFTALCQRAALIVCPLLQSENGVEPNCYSRNVQLGSQLIFQPASCVVHIAAILMTLIMVYHVRSKYTAVGRKEIVMFFYLYMVIELLAIFLDSGIIPTANSVYPWFTAVYAGFIGALYWCIVINGFVGFQFAEDGTPMSLWFLRLSTLVIWGVCFFISIATFKSLAGFSNAKPIGLFITYLIFPGVCFLIYVISQLILVIRTLDDRWAIGDILFGVFFYVAGVVIMIAFSNTICDAVSHYIDGVFIFTLCMLLSVMMVYKYWDSITKEDLEFSVGSKTSVWEVKDPLLPPNPDYIEEDVGSTYRGAGGSLVGGMTGNNYYGNVPRNYTPSSSSGGARDPKFTANSGYTGPY
;
A
#
# COMPACT_ATOMS: atom_id res chain seq x y z
N MET A 1 -4.88 -31.72 -41.29
CA MET A 1 -4.42 -31.15 -40.04
C MET A 1 -5.49 -31.47 -38.98
N SER A 2 -5.37 -32.60 -38.30
CA SER A 2 -6.34 -33.06 -37.29
C SER A 2 -6.07 -32.31 -35.99
N ILE A 3 -6.99 -31.46 -35.60
CA ILE A 3 -7.02 -30.82 -34.28
C ILE A 3 -7.34 -31.92 -33.28
N SER A 4 -6.30 -32.45 -32.65
CA SER A 4 -6.45 -33.32 -31.47
C SER A 4 -6.95 -32.43 -30.34
N ALA A 5 -8.23 -32.48 -30.05
CA ALA A 5 -8.82 -31.88 -28.84
C ALA A 5 -8.16 -32.57 -27.64
N THR A 6 -7.20 -31.96 -27.05
CA THR A 6 -6.62 -32.36 -25.77
C THR A 6 -7.72 -32.31 -24.73
N LYS A 7 -8.16 -33.48 -24.32
CA LYS A 7 -9.10 -33.70 -23.24
C LYS A 7 -8.50 -33.07 -21.98
N THR A 8 -8.99 -31.89 -21.62
CA THR A 8 -8.60 -31.23 -20.38
C THR A 8 -9.15 -32.05 -19.23
N ASP A 9 -8.28 -32.81 -18.59
CA ASP A 9 -8.60 -33.45 -17.31
C ASP A 9 -9.06 -32.36 -16.32
N PRO A 10 -10.09 -32.65 -15.50
CA PRO A 10 -10.55 -31.68 -14.52
C PRO A 10 -9.39 -31.30 -13.60
N ALA A 11 -9.16 -29.98 -13.46
CA ALA A 11 -8.10 -29.43 -12.63
C ALA A 11 -8.19 -30.01 -11.22
N LYS A 12 -7.22 -30.85 -10.85
CA LYS A 12 -7.13 -31.43 -9.49
C LYS A 12 -6.60 -30.33 -8.56
N PHE A 13 -7.19 -30.25 -7.38
CA PHE A 13 -6.72 -29.33 -6.34
C PHE A 13 -5.24 -29.56 -6.04
N GLY A 14 -4.43 -28.49 -6.07
CA GLY A 14 -2.99 -28.56 -5.81
C GLY A 14 -2.14 -28.90 -7.05
N ASP A 15 -2.73 -28.99 -8.23
CA ASP A 15 -2.03 -29.26 -9.48
C ASP A 15 -1.79 -27.97 -10.28
N PHE A 16 -0.54 -27.65 -10.55
CA PHE A 16 -0.12 -26.50 -11.36
C PHE A 16 -0.13 -26.78 -12.87
N THR A 17 -0.29 -28.03 -13.32
CA THR A 17 -0.14 -28.39 -14.73
C THR A 17 -1.04 -27.56 -15.63
N ALA A 18 -2.31 -27.50 -15.31
CA ALA A 18 -3.28 -26.74 -16.11
C ALA A 18 -2.99 -25.23 -16.12
N LEU A 19 -2.46 -24.70 -15.03
CA LEU A 19 -2.09 -23.29 -14.90
C LEU A 19 -0.81 -23.00 -15.69
N CYS A 20 0.24 -23.82 -15.50
CA CYS A 20 1.52 -23.67 -16.18
C CYS A 20 1.43 -23.89 -17.69
N GLN A 21 0.55 -24.76 -18.16
CA GLN A 21 0.28 -24.93 -19.61
C GLN A 21 -0.37 -23.69 -20.22
N ARG A 22 -1.09 -22.87 -19.43
CA ARG A 22 -1.74 -21.65 -19.92
C ARG A 22 -0.90 -20.42 -19.76
N ALA A 23 -0.12 -20.31 -18.67
CA ALA A 23 0.66 -19.14 -18.33
C ALA A 23 2.09 -19.53 -17.99
N ALA A 24 3.08 -18.82 -18.55
CA ALA A 24 4.50 -19.01 -18.32
C ALA A 24 4.90 -18.39 -16.97
N LEU A 25 4.47 -18.99 -15.85
CA LEU A 25 4.81 -18.51 -14.52
C LEU A 25 6.24 -18.90 -14.14
N ILE A 26 6.91 -18.04 -13.38
CA ILE A 26 8.28 -18.22 -12.87
C ILE A 26 8.49 -19.57 -12.13
N VAL A 27 7.46 -20.09 -11.48
CA VAL A 27 7.52 -21.34 -10.71
C VAL A 27 7.42 -22.60 -11.58
N CYS A 28 6.87 -22.50 -12.80
CA CYS A 28 6.55 -23.64 -13.66
C CYS A 28 7.74 -24.52 -14.06
N PRO A 29 8.94 -23.97 -14.35
CA PRO A 29 10.11 -24.78 -14.69
C PRO A 29 10.59 -25.71 -13.56
N LEU A 30 10.18 -25.46 -12.31
CA LEU A 30 10.61 -26.22 -11.13
C LEU A 30 9.61 -27.30 -10.67
N LEU A 31 8.48 -27.42 -11.38
CA LEU A 31 7.37 -28.28 -10.96
C LEU A 31 7.20 -29.51 -11.83
N GLN A 32 6.70 -30.59 -11.23
CA GLN A 32 6.22 -31.87 -11.79
C GLN A 32 7.26 -32.79 -12.41
N SER A 33 8.12 -32.38 -13.31
CA SER A 33 9.11 -33.23 -13.95
C SER A 33 10.51 -32.63 -13.81
N GLU A 34 11.53 -33.42 -14.16
CA GLU A 34 12.91 -32.92 -14.20
C GLU A 34 13.08 -31.74 -15.19
N ASN A 35 12.20 -31.64 -16.20
CA ASN A 35 12.21 -30.59 -17.19
C ASN A 35 11.18 -29.47 -16.93
N GLY A 36 10.41 -29.58 -15.83
CA GLY A 36 9.34 -28.62 -15.52
C GLY A 36 8.10 -28.77 -16.41
N VAL A 37 7.15 -27.83 -16.28
CA VAL A 37 5.96 -27.74 -17.12
C VAL A 37 6.13 -26.60 -18.10
N GLU A 38 6.16 -26.90 -19.39
CA GLU A 38 6.23 -25.87 -20.45
C GLU A 38 4.84 -25.32 -20.76
N PRO A 39 4.70 -24.00 -20.97
CA PRO A 39 3.46 -23.38 -21.44
C PRO A 39 3.17 -23.75 -22.89
N ASN A 40 1.89 -23.84 -23.26
CA ASN A 40 1.47 -24.09 -24.62
C ASN A 40 1.82 -22.95 -25.59
N CYS A 41 1.87 -21.74 -25.07
CA CYS A 41 2.22 -20.53 -25.80
C CYS A 41 3.01 -19.59 -24.89
N TYR A 42 4.08 -19.01 -25.41
CA TYR A 42 4.89 -18.00 -24.73
C TYR A 42 5.35 -16.91 -25.72
N SER A 43 5.65 -15.74 -25.18
CA SER A 43 6.10 -14.61 -26.00
C SER A 43 7.45 -14.87 -26.63
N ARG A 44 7.68 -14.24 -27.80
CA ARG A 44 8.91 -14.39 -28.57
C ARG A 44 10.12 -13.87 -27.77
N ASN A 45 11.20 -14.61 -27.86
CA ASN A 45 12.49 -14.21 -27.33
C ASN A 45 13.18 -13.23 -28.29
N VAL A 46 13.93 -12.28 -27.76
CA VAL A 46 14.73 -11.31 -28.52
C VAL A 46 16.21 -11.55 -28.23
N GLN A 47 16.99 -11.71 -29.31
CA GLN A 47 18.43 -11.82 -29.18
C GLN A 47 19.06 -10.43 -29.24
N LEU A 48 19.69 -10.03 -28.14
CA LEU A 48 20.42 -8.77 -28.03
C LEU A 48 21.94 -9.06 -27.97
N GLY A 49 22.60 -9.02 -29.11
CA GLY A 49 24.00 -9.44 -29.21
C GLY A 49 24.18 -10.93 -28.94
N SER A 50 24.91 -11.28 -27.89
CA SER A 50 25.15 -12.67 -27.46
C SER A 50 24.16 -13.18 -26.40
N GLN A 51 23.27 -12.31 -25.88
CA GLN A 51 22.30 -12.65 -24.85
C GLN A 51 20.93 -12.86 -25.48
N LEU A 52 20.24 -13.93 -25.05
CA LEU A 52 18.84 -14.20 -25.36
C LEU A 52 18.00 -13.69 -24.22
N ILE A 53 17.13 -12.72 -24.50
CA ILE A 53 16.17 -12.18 -23.53
C ILE A 53 14.82 -12.86 -23.76
N PHE A 54 14.34 -13.53 -22.72
CA PHE A 54 13.01 -14.11 -22.70
C PHE A 54 11.98 -13.04 -22.32
N GLN A 55 10.78 -13.12 -22.86
CA GLN A 55 9.63 -12.27 -22.53
C GLN A 55 9.94 -10.75 -22.44
N PRO A 56 10.55 -10.13 -23.46
CA PRO A 56 10.99 -8.73 -23.40
C PRO A 56 9.83 -7.77 -23.14
N ALA A 57 8.61 -8.08 -23.59
CA ALA A 57 7.43 -7.26 -23.34
C ALA A 57 7.11 -7.18 -21.84
N SER A 58 7.13 -8.31 -21.12
CA SER A 58 6.93 -8.36 -19.67
C SER A 58 8.02 -7.60 -18.92
N CYS A 59 9.30 -7.72 -19.36
CA CYS A 59 10.40 -6.96 -18.77
C CYS A 59 10.20 -5.43 -18.87
N VAL A 60 9.64 -4.93 -19.99
CA VAL A 60 9.32 -3.49 -20.13
C VAL A 60 8.26 -3.07 -19.11
N VAL A 61 7.23 -3.90 -18.89
CA VAL A 61 6.18 -3.58 -17.88
C VAL A 61 6.76 -3.61 -16.46
N HIS A 62 7.63 -4.56 -16.12
CA HIS A 62 8.31 -4.61 -14.82
C HIS A 62 9.15 -3.35 -14.57
N ILE A 63 9.90 -2.88 -15.57
CA ILE A 63 10.66 -1.63 -15.47
C ILE A 63 9.73 -0.44 -15.27
N ALA A 64 8.64 -0.36 -16.04
CA ALA A 64 7.62 0.68 -15.88
C ALA A 64 6.99 0.64 -14.48
N ALA A 65 6.72 -0.56 -13.95
CA ALA A 65 6.17 -0.77 -12.61
C ALA A 65 7.13 -0.24 -11.52
N ILE A 66 8.43 -0.49 -11.63
CA ILE A 66 9.43 0.04 -10.69
C ILE A 66 9.46 1.58 -10.76
N LEU A 67 9.49 2.17 -11.96
CA LEU A 67 9.54 3.62 -12.13
C LEU A 67 8.27 4.30 -11.57
N MET A 68 7.09 3.76 -11.89
CA MET A 68 5.82 4.27 -11.35
C MET A 68 5.75 4.15 -9.83
N THR A 69 6.24 3.03 -9.29
CA THR A 69 6.26 2.83 -7.83
C THR A 69 7.22 3.77 -7.13
N LEU A 70 8.37 4.10 -7.73
CA LEU A 70 9.28 5.12 -7.22
C LEU A 70 8.62 6.49 -7.14
N ILE A 71 7.84 6.88 -8.17
CA ILE A 71 7.07 8.12 -8.18
C ILE A 71 6.02 8.11 -7.05
N MET A 72 5.27 6.99 -6.90
CA MET A 72 4.30 6.85 -5.82
C MET A 72 4.94 6.94 -4.44
N VAL A 73 6.07 6.28 -4.21
CA VAL A 73 6.84 6.36 -2.95
C VAL A 73 7.30 7.79 -2.67
N TYR A 74 7.76 8.51 -3.68
CA TYR A 74 8.15 9.91 -3.54
C TYR A 74 6.96 10.78 -3.09
N HIS A 75 5.80 10.64 -3.73
CA HIS A 75 4.59 11.38 -3.37
C HIS A 75 4.08 11.01 -1.96
N VAL A 76 4.05 9.71 -1.62
CA VAL A 76 3.64 9.28 -0.29
C VAL A 76 4.56 9.86 0.79
N ARG A 77 5.87 9.88 0.55
CA ARG A 77 6.83 10.44 1.49
C ARG A 77 6.73 11.95 1.66
N SER A 78 6.27 12.67 0.65
CA SER A 78 6.08 14.13 0.72
C SER A 78 4.92 14.54 1.63
N LYS A 79 3.96 13.66 1.89
CA LYS A 79 2.83 13.90 2.79
C LYS A 79 3.20 13.59 4.24
N TYR A 80 3.74 14.56 4.97
CA TYR A 80 4.32 14.36 6.31
C TYR A 80 3.31 13.97 7.38
N THR A 81 2.07 14.41 7.28
CA THR A 81 0.99 14.23 8.28
C THR A 81 0.04 13.09 7.96
N ALA A 82 0.20 12.40 6.83
CA ALA A 82 -0.73 11.39 6.38
C ALA A 82 -0.67 10.12 7.25
N VAL A 83 -1.86 9.62 7.61
CA VAL A 83 -2.08 8.40 8.39
C VAL A 83 -1.56 7.16 7.62
N GLY A 84 -0.92 6.23 8.30
CA GLY A 84 -0.41 5.00 7.69
C GLY A 84 0.71 5.17 6.66
N ARG A 85 1.33 6.37 6.58
CA ARG A 85 2.35 6.70 5.57
C ARG A 85 3.52 5.73 5.55
N LYS A 86 4.05 5.39 6.72
CA LYS A 86 5.24 4.53 6.82
C LYS A 86 4.92 3.08 6.48
N GLU A 87 3.72 2.66 6.80
CA GLU A 87 3.18 1.33 6.58
C GLU A 87 2.95 1.08 5.08
N ILE A 88 2.30 2.02 4.38
CA ILE A 88 2.04 1.90 2.94
C ILE A 88 3.35 2.00 2.11
N VAL A 89 4.32 2.78 2.55
CA VAL A 89 5.64 2.84 1.90
C VAL A 89 6.34 1.48 1.94
N MET A 90 6.18 0.70 3.03
CA MET A 90 6.72 -0.66 3.10
C MET A 90 6.09 -1.58 2.05
N PHE A 91 4.78 -1.48 1.83
CA PHE A 91 4.07 -2.23 0.77
C PHE A 91 4.67 -1.93 -0.61
N PHE A 92 4.89 -0.65 -0.94
CA PHE A 92 5.49 -0.27 -2.23
C PHE A 92 6.95 -0.74 -2.37
N TYR A 93 7.73 -0.76 -1.30
CA TYR A 93 9.08 -1.33 -1.36
C TYR A 93 9.07 -2.84 -1.62
N LEU A 94 8.18 -3.59 -0.98
CA LEU A 94 8.02 -5.02 -1.25
C LEU A 94 7.61 -5.26 -2.70
N TYR A 95 6.70 -4.47 -3.23
CA TYR A 95 6.28 -4.54 -4.63
C TYR A 95 7.47 -4.29 -5.58
N MET A 96 8.28 -3.24 -5.35
CA MET A 96 9.48 -2.99 -6.17
C MET A 96 10.49 -4.14 -6.14
N VAL A 97 10.67 -4.79 -4.98
CA VAL A 97 11.57 -5.95 -4.87
C VAL A 97 11.04 -7.12 -5.69
N ILE A 98 9.73 -7.36 -5.68
CA ILE A 98 9.10 -8.41 -6.50
C ILE A 98 9.30 -8.14 -7.98
N GLU A 99 9.02 -6.90 -8.43
CA GLU A 99 9.21 -6.51 -9.83
C GLU A 99 10.67 -6.63 -10.27
N LEU A 100 11.61 -6.26 -9.42
CA LEU A 100 13.04 -6.42 -9.69
C LEU A 100 13.44 -7.89 -9.82
N LEU A 101 12.97 -8.77 -8.94
CA LEU A 101 13.21 -10.20 -9.00
C LEU A 101 12.59 -10.82 -10.26
N ALA A 102 11.38 -10.37 -10.62
CA ALA A 102 10.70 -10.82 -11.83
C ALA A 102 11.52 -10.48 -13.09
N ILE A 103 12.12 -9.30 -13.18
CA ILE A 103 13.01 -8.96 -14.31
C ILE A 103 14.14 -9.99 -14.46
N PHE A 104 14.82 -10.38 -13.37
CA PHE A 104 15.91 -11.33 -13.43
C PHE A 104 15.47 -12.76 -13.81
N LEU A 105 14.29 -13.16 -13.38
CA LEU A 105 13.75 -14.51 -13.58
C LEU A 105 13.07 -14.66 -14.94
N ASP A 106 12.24 -13.67 -15.34
CA ASP A 106 11.49 -13.70 -16.60
C ASP A 106 12.39 -13.40 -17.81
N SER A 107 13.38 -12.51 -17.66
CA SER A 107 14.33 -12.23 -18.76
C SER A 107 15.28 -13.38 -19.07
N GLY A 108 15.36 -14.38 -18.17
CA GLY A 108 16.33 -15.48 -18.30
C GLY A 108 17.78 -15.08 -18.01
N ILE A 109 18.02 -13.92 -17.38
CA ILE A 109 19.34 -13.55 -16.84
C ILE A 109 19.84 -14.65 -15.90
N ILE A 110 18.91 -15.23 -15.10
CA ILE A 110 19.16 -16.43 -14.32
C ILE A 110 18.53 -17.62 -15.08
N PRO A 111 19.33 -18.43 -15.82
CA PRO A 111 18.78 -19.55 -16.56
C PRO A 111 18.09 -20.56 -15.66
N THR A 112 16.96 -21.12 -16.12
CA THR A 112 16.17 -22.14 -15.38
C THR A 112 16.98 -23.40 -15.02
N ALA A 113 17.98 -23.74 -15.84
CA ALA A 113 18.88 -24.87 -15.60
C ALA A 113 19.95 -24.58 -14.52
N ASN A 114 20.09 -23.34 -14.05
CA ASN A 114 21.09 -22.98 -13.06
C ASN A 114 20.64 -23.45 -11.67
N SER A 115 21.55 -24.01 -10.88
CA SER A 115 21.30 -24.45 -9.50
C SER A 115 20.84 -23.32 -8.56
N VAL A 116 21.06 -22.08 -8.93
CA VAL A 116 20.64 -20.87 -8.19
C VAL A 116 19.19 -20.49 -8.46
N TYR A 117 18.64 -20.86 -9.63
CA TYR A 117 17.27 -20.51 -10.03
C TYR A 117 16.20 -20.90 -9.00
N PRO A 118 16.17 -22.13 -8.41
CA PRO A 118 15.18 -22.48 -7.40
C PRO A 118 15.21 -21.60 -6.15
N TRP A 119 16.39 -21.09 -5.77
CA TRP A 119 16.55 -20.22 -4.61
C TRP A 119 15.96 -18.83 -4.87
N PHE A 120 16.25 -18.23 -6.05
CA PHE A 120 15.68 -16.95 -6.43
C PHE A 120 14.17 -17.02 -6.61
N THR A 121 13.67 -18.10 -7.20
CA THR A 121 12.23 -18.34 -7.35
C THR A 121 11.55 -18.51 -5.98
N ALA A 122 12.18 -19.19 -5.02
CA ALA A 122 11.66 -19.31 -3.66
C ALA A 122 11.64 -17.96 -2.93
N VAL A 123 12.69 -17.14 -3.10
CA VAL A 123 12.73 -15.76 -2.57
C VAL A 123 11.60 -14.92 -3.16
N TYR A 124 11.40 -14.99 -4.48
CA TYR A 124 10.30 -14.31 -5.17
C TYR A 124 8.92 -14.75 -4.64
N ALA A 125 8.68 -16.06 -4.53
CA ALA A 125 7.43 -16.58 -3.98
C ALA A 125 7.20 -16.16 -2.52
N GLY A 126 8.28 -16.10 -1.72
CA GLY A 126 8.24 -15.57 -0.36
C GLY A 126 7.80 -14.11 -0.32
N PHE A 127 8.33 -13.26 -1.20
CA PHE A 127 7.95 -11.84 -1.26
C PHE A 127 6.52 -11.64 -1.73
N ILE A 128 5.98 -12.48 -2.60
CA ILE A 128 4.55 -12.46 -2.95
C ILE A 128 3.69 -12.65 -1.69
N GLY A 129 3.94 -13.71 -0.90
CA GLY A 129 3.20 -13.92 0.34
C GLY A 129 3.34 -12.74 1.32
N ALA A 130 4.55 -12.20 1.46
CA ALA A 130 4.83 -11.04 2.31
C ALA A 130 4.09 -9.77 1.86
N LEU A 131 4.01 -9.53 0.54
CA LEU A 131 3.29 -8.38 -0.04
C LEU A 131 1.81 -8.41 0.31
N TYR A 132 1.16 -9.55 0.08
CA TYR A 132 -0.27 -9.71 0.37
C TYR A 132 -0.58 -9.67 1.87
N TRP A 133 0.31 -10.18 2.72
CA TRP A 133 0.20 -10.00 4.16
C TRP A 133 0.36 -8.53 4.57
N CYS A 134 1.36 -7.86 4.03
CA CYS A 134 1.60 -6.44 4.30
C CYS A 134 0.39 -5.57 3.96
N ILE A 135 -0.29 -5.81 2.83
CA ILE A 135 -1.48 -5.02 2.47
C ILE A 135 -2.66 -5.31 3.40
N VAL A 136 -2.82 -6.54 3.91
CA VAL A 136 -3.83 -6.86 4.94
C VAL A 136 -3.60 -6.04 6.19
N ILE A 137 -2.36 -6.02 6.70
CA ILE A 137 -2.03 -5.23 7.91
C ILE A 137 -2.26 -3.73 7.65
N ASN A 138 -1.86 -3.21 6.48
CA ASN A 138 -2.17 -1.83 6.08
C ASN A 138 -3.68 -1.56 6.06
N GLY A 139 -4.48 -2.54 5.64
CA GLY A 139 -5.94 -2.46 5.69
C GLY A 139 -6.48 -2.26 7.11
N PHE A 140 -5.87 -2.90 8.09
CA PHE A 140 -6.25 -2.77 9.50
C PHE A 140 -5.77 -1.48 10.16
N VAL A 141 -4.67 -0.88 9.68
CA VAL A 141 -4.19 0.42 10.17
C VAL A 141 -5.26 1.51 10.02
N GLY A 142 -6.03 1.49 8.92
CA GLY A 142 -7.13 2.44 8.71
C GLY A 142 -8.24 2.40 9.76
N PHE A 143 -8.38 1.31 10.50
CA PHE A 143 -9.33 1.20 11.63
C PHE A 143 -8.80 1.80 12.94
N GLN A 144 -7.58 2.29 12.96
CA GLN A 144 -6.94 2.92 14.13
C GLN A 144 -6.95 2.06 15.41
N PHE A 145 -6.85 0.73 15.26
CA PHE A 145 -6.72 -0.18 16.41
C PHE A 145 -5.43 0.04 17.21
N ALA A 146 -4.40 0.54 16.56
CA ALA A 146 -3.15 0.98 17.15
C ALA A 146 -2.78 2.33 16.54
N GLU A 147 -2.10 3.19 17.31
CA GLU A 147 -1.55 4.44 16.77
C GLU A 147 -0.61 4.13 15.61
N ASP A 148 -0.93 4.63 14.42
CA ASP A 148 -0.12 4.48 13.23
C ASP A 148 1.21 5.24 13.31
N GLY A 149 2.20 4.75 12.57
CA GLY A 149 3.53 5.36 12.54
C GLY A 149 4.33 5.24 13.83
N THR A 150 3.79 4.58 14.89
CA THR A 150 4.53 4.31 16.11
C THR A 150 5.61 3.24 15.88
N PRO A 151 6.71 3.26 16.65
CA PRO A 151 7.72 2.22 16.55
C PRO A 151 7.15 0.82 16.74
N MET A 152 6.16 0.65 17.61
CA MET A 152 5.54 -0.63 17.91
C MET A 152 4.73 -1.17 16.73
N SER A 153 3.88 -0.34 16.11
CA SER A 153 3.11 -0.69 14.91
C SER A 153 4.02 -1.11 13.76
N LEU A 154 5.08 -0.33 13.50
CA LEU A 154 6.04 -0.61 12.44
C LEU A 154 6.86 -1.88 12.70
N TRP A 155 7.25 -2.15 13.94
CA TRP A 155 7.96 -3.38 14.29
C TRP A 155 7.06 -4.60 14.12
N PHE A 156 5.81 -4.51 14.55
CA PHE A 156 4.82 -5.58 14.34
C PHE A 156 4.63 -5.87 12.86
N LEU A 157 4.43 -4.84 12.03
CA LEU A 157 4.30 -4.97 10.59
C LEU A 157 5.53 -5.65 9.97
N ARG A 158 6.73 -5.17 10.29
CA ARG A 158 8.00 -5.69 9.73
C ARG A 158 8.25 -7.13 10.15
N LEU A 159 8.07 -7.42 11.45
CA LEU A 159 8.34 -8.76 11.98
C LEU A 159 7.34 -9.78 11.45
N SER A 160 6.04 -9.46 11.45
CA SER A 160 5.02 -10.36 10.91
C SER A 160 5.20 -10.62 9.41
N THR A 161 5.52 -9.58 8.63
CA THR A 161 5.81 -9.70 7.20
C THR A 161 7.05 -10.56 6.95
N LEU A 162 8.10 -10.41 7.76
CA LEU A 162 9.31 -11.23 7.68
C LEU A 162 9.03 -12.71 8.01
N VAL A 163 8.21 -12.97 9.02
CA VAL A 163 7.79 -14.35 9.38
C VAL A 163 7.03 -15.01 8.23
N ILE A 164 6.06 -14.30 7.65
CA ILE A 164 5.30 -14.83 6.49
C ILE A 164 6.21 -15.04 5.28
N TRP A 165 7.12 -14.08 5.01
CA TRP A 165 8.14 -14.26 3.98
C TRP A 165 8.95 -15.55 4.20
N GLY A 166 9.43 -15.78 5.43
CA GLY A 166 10.22 -16.96 5.77
C GLY A 166 9.45 -18.27 5.62
N VAL A 167 8.18 -18.29 6.03
CA VAL A 167 7.31 -19.48 5.88
C VAL A 167 7.06 -19.78 4.40
N CYS A 168 6.68 -18.78 3.60
CA CYS A 168 6.43 -18.97 2.16
C CYS A 168 7.72 -19.36 1.42
N PHE A 169 8.85 -18.75 1.76
CA PHE A 169 10.17 -19.11 1.22
C PHE A 169 10.52 -20.56 1.54
N PHE A 170 10.39 -20.98 2.80
CA PHE A 170 10.69 -22.35 3.23
C PHE A 170 9.83 -23.37 2.50
N ILE A 171 8.51 -23.15 2.42
CA ILE A 171 7.60 -24.06 1.72
C ILE A 171 7.96 -24.14 0.22
N SER A 172 8.29 -23.02 -0.39
CA SER A 172 8.67 -22.97 -1.81
C SER A 172 9.97 -23.75 -2.07
N ILE A 173 11.04 -23.48 -1.32
CA ILE A 173 12.32 -24.16 -1.52
C ILE A 173 12.23 -25.65 -1.15
N ALA A 174 11.47 -26.00 -0.10
CA ALA A 174 11.24 -27.39 0.27
C ALA A 174 10.48 -28.16 -0.83
N THR A 175 9.52 -27.50 -1.50
CA THR A 175 8.79 -28.08 -2.65
C THR A 175 9.73 -28.26 -3.85
N PHE A 176 10.53 -27.25 -4.21
CA PHE A 176 11.43 -27.32 -5.38
C PHE A 176 12.56 -28.35 -5.20
N LYS A 177 13.04 -28.53 -3.97
CA LYS A 177 14.10 -29.50 -3.65
C LYS A 177 13.56 -30.82 -3.15
N SER A 178 12.23 -31.01 -3.08
CA SER A 178 11.57 -32.22 -2.54
C SER A 178 12.07 -32.57 -1.14
N LEU A 179 12.16 -31.56 -0.25
CA LEU A 179 12.64 -31.70 1.14
C LEU A 179 11.46 -31.77 2.12
N ALA A 180 11.70 -32.33 3.31
CA ALA A 180 10.78 -32.34 4.46
C ALA A 180 9.36 -32.85 4.14
N GLY A 181 9.24 -33.83 3.23
CA GLY A 181 7.95 -34.39 2.84
C GLY A 181 7.18 -33.61 1.79
N PHE A 182 7.70 -32.46 1.35
CA PHE A 182 7.18 -31.74 0.19
C PHE A 182 7.69 -32.40 -1.09
N SER A 183 6.87 -32.36 -2.14
CA SER A 183 7.22 -32.94 -3.44
C SER A 183 6.89 -31.98 -4.56
N ASN A 184 7.79 -31.88 -5.52
CA ASN A 184 7.57 -31.12 -6.76
C ASN A 184 6.51 -31.76 -7.67
N ALA A 185 6.27 -33.08 -7.54
CA ALA A 185 5.24 -33.80 -8.28
C ALA A 185 3.81 -33.48 -7.77
N LYS A 186 3.67 -33.13 -6.48
CA LYS A 186 2.40 -32.75 -5.85
C LYS A 186 2.62 -31.51 -4.99
N PRO A 187 2.74 -30.32 -5.59
CA PRO A 187 3.15 -29.09 -4.90
C PRO A 187 1.99 -28.41 -4.15
N ILE A 188 1.24 -29.17 -3.32
CA ILE A 188 0.06 -28.66 -2.60
C ILE A 188 0.43 -27.50 -1.68
N GLY A 189 1.57 -27.60 -0.97
CA GLY A 189 2.04 -26.53 -0.08
C GLY A 189 2.29 -25.22 -0.84
N LEU A 190 2.98 -25.31 -2.00
CA LEU A 190 3.21 -24.17 -2.87
C LEU A 190 1.89 -23.63 -3.45
N PHE A 191 0.95 -24.50 -3.82
CA PHE A 191 -0.36 -24.08 -4.32
C PHE A 191 -1.11 -23.24 -3.28
N ILE A 192 -1.06 -23.65 -2.02
CA ILE A 192 -1.69 -22.90 -0.93
C ILE A 192 -0.98 -21.54 -0.72
N THR A 193 0.35 -21.51 -0.62
CA THR A 193 1.10 -20.29 -0.30
C THR A 193 1.21 -19.32 -1.46
N TYR A 194 1.17 -19.80 -2.71
CA TYR A 194 1.35 -18.96 -3.90
C TYR A 194 0.04 -18.50 -4.53
N LEU A 195 -1.06 -19.24 -4.38
CA LEU A 195 -2.37 -18.92 -4.99
C LEU A 195 -3.44 -18.63 -3.95
N ILE A 196 -3.69 -19.58 -3.00
CA ILE A 196 -4.81 -19.46 -2.08
C ILE A 196 -4.56 -18.37 -1.05
N PHE A 197 -3.39 -18.37 -0.41
CA PHE A 197 -3.06 -17.41 0.63
C PHE A 197 -3.10 -15.96 0.13
N PRO A 198 -2.47 -15.59 -1.01
CA PRO A 198 -2.62 -14.25 -1.59
C PRO A 198 -4.06 -13.88 -1.92
N GLY A 199 -4.84 -14.81 -2.48
CA GLY A 199 -6.25 -14.60 -2.79
C GLY A 199 -7.10 -14.31 -1.55
N VAL A 200 -6.89 -15.06 -0.47
CA VAL A 200 -7.59 -14.84 0.82
C VAL A 200 -7.18 -13.51 1.43
N CYS A 201 -5.88 -13.18 1.44
CA CYS A 201 -5.39 -11.89 1.92
C CYS A 201 -5.99 -10.72 1.13
N PHE A 202 -6.05 -10.83 -0.19
CA PHE A 202 -6.68 -9.82 -1.04
C PHE A 202 -8.17 -9.63 -0.71
N LEU A 203 -8.92 -10.71 -0.54
CA LEU A 203 -10.34 -10.64 -0.13
C LEU A 203 -10.52 -9.97 1.23
N ILE A 204 -9.71 -10.33 2.22
CA ILE A 204 -9.76 -9.71 3.55
C ILE A 204 -9.47 -8.22 3.44
N TYR A 205 -8.46 -7.82 2.66
CA TYR A 205 -8.14 -6.41 2.42
C TYR A 205 -9.32 -5.67 1.80
N VAL A 206 -9.89 -6.18 0.71
CA VAL A 206 -11.01 -5.52 0.01
C VAL A 206 -12.21 -5.36 0.93
N ILE A 207 -12.60 -6.42 1.65
CA ILE A 207 -13.74 -6.39 2.58
C ILE A 207 -13.47 -5.37 3.70
N SER A 208 -12.27 -5.37 4.28
CA SER A 208 -11.91 -4.42 5.33
C SER A 208 -11.98 -2.98 4.85
N GLN A 209 -11.46 -2.67 3.64
CA GLN A 209 -11.50 -1.32 3.09
C GLN A 209 -12.93 -0.87 2.76
N LEU A 210 -13.76 -1.75 2.20
CA LEU A 210 -15.17 -1.43 1.96
C LEU A 210 -15.92 -1.12 3.26
N ILE A 211 -15.70 -1.92 4.31
CA ILE A 211 -16.29 -1.65 5.63
C ILE A 211 -15.81 -0.30 6.17
N LEU A 212 -14.50 0.00 6.06
CA LEU A 212 -13.92 1.25 6.51
C LEU A 212 -14.59 2.44 5.81
N VAL A 213 -14.65 2.45 4.48
CA VAL A 213 -15.24 3.56 3.71
C VAL A 213 -16.73 3.73 4.00
N ILE A 214 -17.50 2.63 4.04
CA ILE A 214 -18.95 2.71 4.29
C ILE A 214 -19.29 3.21 5.70
N ARG A 215 -18.43 2.89 6.69
CA ARG A 215 -18.69 3.18 8.10
C ARG A 215 -18.11 4.49 8.59
N THR A 216 -17.01 4.96 7.99
CA THR A 216 -16.21 6.08 8.52
C THR A 216 -16.10 7.27 7.57
N LEU A 217 -16.25 7.08 6.25
CA LEU A 217 -16.12 8.15 5.28
C LEU A 217 -17.50 8.62 4.78
N ASP A 218 -17.70 9.93 4.78
CA ASP A 218 -18.89 10.57 4.18
C ASP A 218 -18.77 10.61 2.65
N ASP A 219 -17.55 10.69 2.11
CA ASP A 219 -17.29 10.71 0.68
C ASP A 219 -17.17 9.29 0.10
N ARG A 220 -18.05 8.99 -0.86
CA ARG A 220 -18.15 7.66 -1.48
C ARG A 220 -17.23 7.48 -2.69
N TRP A 221 -16.48 8.49 -3.11
CA TRP A 221 -15.57 8.38 -4.25
C TRP A 221 -14.47 7.35 -4.03
N ALA A 222 -14.02 7.19 -2.78
CA ALA A 222 -13.05 6.17 -2.38
C ALA A 222 -13.50 4.73 -2.70
N ILE A 223 -14.82 4.45 -2.72
CA ILE A 223 -15.36 3.13 -3.14
C ILE A 223 -15.02 2.87 -4.60
N GLY A 224 -15.10 3.90 -5.46
CA GLY A 224 -14.73 3.77 -6.87
C GLY A 224 -13.28 3.33 -7.05
N ASP A 225 -12.34 3.90 -6.30
CA ASP A 225 -10.93 3.54 -6.37
C ASP A 225 -10.69 2.07 -5.94
N ILE A 226 -11.37 1.61 -4.88
CA ILE A 226 -11.32 0.19 -4.46
C ILE A 226 -11.88 -0.72 -5.56
N LEU A 227 -13.04 -0.41 -6.11
CA LEU A 227 -13.68 -1.22 -7.14
C LEU A 227 -12.85 -1.30 -8.43
N PHE A 228 -12.22 -0.20 -8.84
CA PHE A 228 -11.29 -0.22 -9.98
C PHE A 228 -10.04 -1.06 -9.69
N GLY A 229 -9.48 -0.98 -8.47
CA GLY A 229 -8.37 -1.84 -8.06
C GLY A 229 -8.73 -3.33 -8.14
N VAL A 230 -9.89 -3.69 -7.59
CA VAL A 230 -10.42 -5.07 -7.66
C VAL A 230 -10.67 -5.50 -9.11
N PHE A 231 -11.26 -4.62 -9.92
CA PHE A 231 -11.52 -4.91 -11.33
C PHE A 231 -10.23 -5.24 -12.09
N PHE A 232 -9.18 -4.43 -11.95
CA PHE A 232 -7.91 -4.70 -12.63
C PHE A 232 -7.26 -6.00 -12.12
N TYR A 233 -7.26 -6.24 -10.82
CA TYR A 233 -6.74 -7.48 -10.26
C TYR A 233 -7.46 -8.71 -10.81
N VAL A 234 -8.79 -8.75 -10.74
CA VAL A 234 -9.60 -9.87 -11.21
C VAL A 234 -9.47 -10.03 -12.73
N ALA A 235 -9.53 -8.95 -13.50
CA ALA A 235 -9.34 -8.97 -14.94
C ALA A 235 -8.00 -9.57 -15.33
N GLY A 236 -6.90 -9.15 -14.67
CA GLY A 236 -5.58 -9.70 -14.89
C GLY A 236 -5.52 -11.20 -14.64
N VAL A 237 -6.05 -11.67 -13.50
CA VAL A 237 -6.08 -13.10 -13.15
C VAL A 237 -6.93 -13.89 -14.16
N VAL A 238 -8.11 -13.41 -14.52
CA VAL A 238 -8.99 -14.09 -15.49
C VAL A 238 -8.33 -14.17 -16.86
N ILE A 239 -7.72 -13.09 -17.33
CA ILE A 239 -7.03 -13.05 -18.63
C ILE A 239 -5.85 -14.03 -18.62
N MET A 240 -5.05 -14.04 -17.57
CA MET A 240 -3.92 -14.96 -17.44
C MET A 240 -4.35 -16.43 -17.45
N ILE A 241 -5.43 -16.77 -16.73
CA ILE A 241 -5.86 -18.17 -16.60
C ILE A 241 -6.70 -18.63 -17.80
N ALA A 242 -7.62 -17.79 -18.29
CA ALA A 242 -8.60 -18.24 -19.29
C ALA A 242 -8.19 -17.89 -20.73
N PHE A 243 -7.55 -16.75 -20.96
CA PHE A 243 -7.36 -16.18 -22.29
C PHE A 243 -5.89 -16.13 -22.74
N SER A 244 -4.93 -16.53 -21.92
CA SER A 244 -3.49 -16.39 -22.21
C SER A 244 -3.10 -17.02 -23.55
N ASN A 245 -3.49 -18.27 -23.82
CA ASN A 245 -3.17 -18.97 -25.08
C ASN A 245 -3.85 -18.29 -26.28
N THR A 246 -5.14 -17.91 -26.13
CA THR A 246 -5.89 -17.23 -27.20
C THR A 246 -5.25 -15.89 -27.59
N ILE A 247 -4.82 -15.12 -26.60
CA ILE A 247 -4.15 -13.83 -26.84
C ILE A 247 -2.79 -14.07 -27.50
N CYS A 248 -2.01 -14.98 -26.97
CA CYS A 248 -0.69 -15.31 -27.48
C CYS A 248 -0.74 -15.72 -28.97
N ASP A 249 -1.70 -16.56 -29.35
CA ASP A 249 -1.90 -16.97 -30.74
C ASP A 249 -2.40 -15.82 -31.62
N ALA A 250 -3.33 -15.01 -31.11
CA ALA A 250 -3.93 -13.88 -31.87
C ALA A 250 -2.89 -12.79 -32.21
N VAL A 251 -1.94 -12.52 -31.29
CA VAL A 251 -0.88 -11.52 -31.51
C VAL A 251 0.42 -12.12 -32.03
N SER A 252 0.38 -13.32 -32.61
CA SER A 252 1.56 -13.97 -33.22
C SER A 252 2.76 -14.08 -32.24
N HIS A 253 2.50 -14.40 -30.98
CA HIS A 253 3.49 -14.60 -29.89
C HIS A 253 4.25 -13.35 -29.45
N TYR A 254 3.78 -12.13 -29.71
CA TYR A 254 4.43 -10.92 -29.19
C TYR A 254 4.10 -10.64 -27.74
N ILE A 255 2.87 -10.98 -27.31
CA ILE A 255 2.32 -10.71 -25.98
C ILE A 255 1.64 -11.99 -25.49
N ASP A 256 1.80 -12.29 -24.22
CA ASP A 256 1.13 -13.41 -23.55
C ASP A 256 0.20 -12.93 -22.42
N GLY A 257 -0.46 -13.87 -21.75
CA GLY A 257 -1.34 -13.56 -20.63
C GLY A 257 -0.57 -13.02 -19.40
N VAL A 258 0.71 -13.39 -19.23
CA VAL A 258 1.54 -12.89 -18.13
C VAL A 258 1.82 -11.41 -18.28
N PHE A 259 2.11 -10.95 -19.50
CA PHE A 259 2.26 -9.51 -19.81
C PHE A 259 1.04 -8.69 -19.37
N ILE A 260 -0.17 -9.16 -19.76
CA ILE A 260 -1.40 -8.43 -19.43
C ILE A 260 -1.67 -8.51 -17.92
N PHE A 261 -1.41 -9.65 -17.29
CA PHE A 261 -1.51 -9.81 -15.85
C PHE A 261 -0.60 -8.81 -15.11
N THR A 262 0.66 -8.70 -15.50
CA THR A 262 1.62 -7.75 -14.89
C THR A 262 1.17 -6.31 -15.06
N LEU A 263 0.66 -5.96 -16.26
CA LEU A 263 0.10 -4.62 -16.51
C LEU A 263 -1.12 -4.34 -15.62
N CYS A 264 -2.04 -5.28 -15.52
CA CYS A 264 -3.22 -5.17 -14.66
C CYS A 264 -2.84 -5.08 -13.18
N MET A 265 -1.81 -5.82 -12.74
CA MET A 265 -1.27 -5.72 -11.37
C MET A 265 -0.71 -4.34 -11.09
N LEU A 266 0.06 -3.75 -12.00
CA LEU A 266 0.53 -2.37 -11.90
C LEU A 266 -0.62 -1.40 -11.73
N LEU A 267 -1.67 -1.51 -12.57
CA LEU A 267 -2.86 -0.66 -12.48
C LEU A 267 -3.60 -0.85 -11.15
N SER A 268 -3.72 -2.09 -10.66
CA SER A 268 -4.31 -2.38 -9.34
C SER A 268 -3.51 -1.72 -8.20
N VAL A 269 -2.17 -1.81 -8.22
CA VAL A 269 -1.29 -1.16 -7.25
C VAL A 269 -1.39 0.37 -7.31
N MET A 270 -1.52 0.94 -8.52
CA MET A 270 -1.78 2.38 -8.69
C MET A 270 -3.13 2.80 -8.08
N MET A 271 -4.16 1.94 -8.16
CA MET A 271 -5.45 2.22 -7.51
C MET A 271 -5.36 2.12 -5.98
N VAL A 272 -4.53 1.23 -5.44
CA VAL A 272 -4.23 1.21 -3.99
C VAL A 272 -3.58 2.52 -3.54
N TYR A 273 -2.63 3.04 -4.32
CA TYR A 273 -2.04 4.36 -4.05
C TYR A 273 -3.10 5.47 -4.09
N LYS A 274 -3.93 5.49 -5.14
CA LYS A 274 -4.96 6.52 -5.33
C LYS A 274 -6.00 6.47 -4.23
N TYR A 275 -6.43 5.28 -3.81
CA TYR A 275 -7.30 5.08 -2.67
C TYR A 275 -6.69 5.66 -1.38
N TRP A 276 -5.43 5.32 -1.08
CA TRP A 276 -4.73 5.86 0.09
C TRP A 276 -4.61 7.40 0.01
N ASP A 277 -4.33 7.94 -1.18
CA ASP A 277 -4.25 9.39 -1.42
C ASP A 277 -5.61 10.09 -1.19
N SER A 278 -6.72 9.45 -1.57
CA SER A 278 -8.06 10.02 -1.39
C SER A 278 -8.45 10.12 0.08
N ILE A 279 -8.23 9.05 0.86
CA ILE A 279 -8.59 9.04 2.29
C ILE A 279 -7.69 9.97 3.13
N THR A 280 -6.44 10.17 2.74
CA THR A 280 -5.52 11.07 3.45
C THR A 280 -5.75 12.56 3.13
N LYS A 281 -6.44 12.90 2.05
CA LYS A 281 -6.87 14.29 1.79
C LYS A 281 -7.97 14.73 2.75
N GLU A 282 -8.92 13.85 3.02
CA GLU A 282 -10.00 14.12 3.97
C GLU A 282 -9.46 14.37 5.38
N ASP A 283 -8.50 13.57 5.85
CA ASP A 283 -7.86 13.79 7.15
C ASP A 283 -7.19 15.16 7.27
N LEU A 284 -6.61 15.68 6.17
CA LEU A 284 -6.02 17.02 6.14
C LEU A 284 -7.10 18.12 6.15
N GLU A 285 -8.24 17.92 5.50
CA GLU A 285 -9.35 18.88 5.52
C GLU A 285 -10.00 18.95 6.89
N PHE A 286 -10.19 17.82 7.57
CA PHE A 286 -10.70 17.80 8.96
C PHE A 286 -9.73 18.50 9.92
N SER A 287 -8.44 18.35 9.78
CA SER A 287 -7.46 18.99 10.65
C SER A 287 -7.35 20.52 10.41
N VAL A 288 -7.68 21.00 9.21
CA VAL A 288 -7.69 22.43 8.86
C VAL A 288 -9.07 23.05 9.11
N GLY A 289 -10.17 22.34 8.89
CA GLY A 289 -11.54 22.79 9.16
C GLY A 289 -11.89 22.88 10.63
N SER A 290 -11.19 22.16 11.51
CA SER A 290 -11.37 22.20 12.96
C SER A 290 -10.84 23.48 13.64
N LYS A 291 -10.31 24.43 12.87
CA LYS A 291 -9.87 25.73 13.43
C LYS A 291 -11.03 26.67 13.82
N THR A 292 -12.28 26.34 13.55
CA THR A 292 -13.42 27.13 14.00
C THR A 292 -14.04 26.66 15.32
N SER A 293 -13.70 25.50 15.82
CA SER A 293 -13.89 25.18 17.23
C SER A 293 -12.62 25.54 17.98
N VAL A 294 -12.38 26.84 18.09
CA VAL A 294 -11.51 27.37 19.12
C VAL A 294 -12.03 26.76 20.41
N TRP A 295 -11.22 25.92 21.00
CA TRP A 295 -11.30 25.65 22.43
C TRP A 295 -10.99 26.96 23.12
N GLU A 296 -11.93 27.90 23.09
CA GLU A 296 -11.98 28.95 24.04
C GLU A 296 -12.22 28.27 25.37
N VAL A 297 -11.14 27.79 25.95
CA VAL A 297 -11.10 27.55 27.38
C VAL A 297 -11.35 28.96 27.93
N LYS A 298 -12.61 29.28 28.15
CA LYS A 298 -12.96 30.37 29.05
C LYS A 298 -12.41 29.93 30.38
N ASP A 299 -11.19 30.41 30.64
CA ASP A 299 -10.58 30.27 31.95
C ASP A 299 -11.47 31.04 32.88
N PRO A 300 -12.25 30.38 33.80
CA PRO A 300 -13.21 31.06 34.64
C PRO A 300 -12.56 32.00 35.65
N LEU A 301 -11.22 32.10 35.61
CA LEU A 301 -10.41 32.90 36.55
C LEU A 301 -9.85 34.18 35.93
N LEU A 302 -10.03 34.45 34.61
CA LEU A 302 -9.65 35.71 34.01
C LEU A 302 -10.83 36.65 33.94
N PRO A 303 -10.80 37.86 34.58
CA PRO A 303 -11.82 38.86 34.44
C PRO A 303 -11.91 39.33 32.97
N PRO A 304 -13.11 39.63 32.45
CA PRO A 304 -13.29 40.10 31.10
C PRO A 304 -12.50 41.41 30.89
N ASN A 305 -11.56 41.36 29.91
CA ASN A 305 -10.79 42.55 29.54
C ASN A 305 -11.73 43.53 28.85
N PRO A 306 -11.90 44.78 29.32
CA PRO A 306 -12.91 45.70 28.80
C PRO A 306 -12.52 46.39 27.50
N ASP A 307 -11.40 46.08 26.85
CA ASP A 307 -10.83 46.86 25.74
C ASP A 307 -10.99 46.26 24.34
N TYR A 308 -11.82 45.23 24.18
CA TYR A 308 -12.20 44.79 22.83
C TYR A 308 -13.56 45.36 22.45
N ILE A 309 -13.57 46.50 21.81
CA ILE A 309 -14.69 47.01 21.01
C ILE A 309 -14.77 46.12 19.79
N GLU A 310 -15.72 45.24 19.74
CA GLU A 310 -16.10 44.51 18.53
C GLU A 310 -16.64 45.54 17.52
N GLU A 311 -15.84 45.91 16.52
CA GLU A 311 -16.36 46.55 15.30
C GLU A 311 -17.13 45.47 14.52
N ASP A 312 -18.42 45.49 14.72
CA ASP A 312 -19.41 44.72 13.99
C ASP A 312 -19.47 45.26 12.53
N VAL A 313 -18.74 44.60 11.61
CA VAL A 313 -18.90 44.86 10.19
C VAL A 313 -20.19 44.21 9.72
N GLY A 314 -21.25 45.00 9.81
CA GLY A 314 -22.58 44.65 9.36
C GLY A 314 -22.62 44.25 7.89
N SER A 315 -22.94 43.02 7.60
CA SER A 315 -23.47 42.59 6.31
C SER A 315 -25.00 42.67 6.35
N THR A 316 -25.51 43.70 5.72
CA THR A 316 -26.92 43.99 5.47
C THR A 316 -27.56 42.87 4.66
N TYR A 317 -28.42 42.05 5.28
CA TYR A 317 -29.51 41.38 4.56
C TYR A 317 -30.86 41.93 5.00
N ARG A 318 -31.47 42.63 4.08
CA ARG A 318 -32.82 43.24 4.14
C ARG A 318 -33.85 42.12 3.96
N GLY A 319 -34.70 41.91 4.97
CA GLY A 319 -35.87 41.04 4.86
C GLY A 319 -36.93 41.45 5.85
N ALA A 320 -38.04 41.93 5.34
CA ALA A 320 -39.16 42.57 6.02
C ALA A 320 -39.98 41.66 6.97
N GLY A 321 -40.53 42.26 8.00
CA GLY A 321 -41.84 41.83 8.51
C GLY A 321 -41.98 41.63 10.00
N GLY A 322 -42.61 42.56 10.70
CA GLY A 322 -43.65 42.24 11.72
C GLY A 322 -43.31 42.36 13.20
N SER A 323 -43.57 43.52 13.73
CA SER A 323 -44.53 43.82 14.85
C SER A 323 -44.31 43.30 16.27
N LEU A 324 -44.07 44.28 17.16
CA LEU A 324 -44.78 44.68 18.42
C LEU A 324 -44.59 43.92 19.75
N VAL A 325 -44.41 44.80 20.78
CA VAL A 325 -44.87 44.77 22.21
C VAL A 325 -43.92 44.08 23.20
N GLY A 326 -43.23 44.81 24.05
CA GLY A 326 -43.66 45.41 25.28
C GLY A 326 -42.89 44.94 26.47
N GLY A 327 -42.34 45.84 27.26
CA GLY A 327 -42.53 45.87 28.71
C GLY A 327 -41.31 45.53 29.61
N MET A 328 -40.71 46.58 30.13
CA MET A 328 -40.59 47.02 31.54
C MET A 328 -39.70 46.25 32.52
N THR A 329 -38.90 47.12 33.20
CA THR A 329 -38.44 47.16 34.63
C THR A 329 -37.31 46.23 35.01
N GLY A 330 -36.15 46.69 35.43
CA GLY A 330 -35.80 47.59 36.49
C GLY A 330 -35.23 46.85 37.70
N ASN A 331 -33.96 46.99 38.03
CA ASN A 331 -33.52 47.39 39.36
C ASN A 331 -32.01 47.43 39.55
N ASN A 332 -31.57 48.55 40.08
CA ASN A 332 -30.25 48.84 40.60
C ASN A 332 -29.89 47.99 41.81
N TYR A 333 -28.61 47.62 41.96
CA TYR A 333 -27.99 47.57 43.28
C TYR A 333 -26.49 48.00 43.18
N TYR A 334 -26.22 49.05 43.97
CA TYR A 334 -24.90 49.59 44.29
C TYR A 334 -24.16 48.68 45.26
N GLY A 335 -22.82 48.57 45.14
CA GLY A 335 -22.00 47.90 46.17
C GLY A 335 -20.50 48.19 45.99
N ASN A 336 -20.00 49.09 46.76
CA ASN A 336 -18.71 49.73 47.00
C ASN A 336 -17.42 48.90 46.78
N VAL A 337 -16.42 49.64 46.25
CA VAL A 337 -14.97 49.41 46.20
C VAL A 337 -14.33 49.65 47.58
N PRO A 338 -13.20 49.04 47.91
CA PRO A 338 -12.02 49.82 48.27
C PRO A 338 -10.73 49.44 47.50
N ARG A 339 -10.06 50.50 47.10
CA ARG A 339 -8.66 50.59 46.64
C ARG A 339 -7.68 50.19 47.76
N ASN A 340 -6.61 49.51 47.39
CA ASN A 340 -5.22 49.85 47.66
C ASN A 340 -4.31 48.65 47.47
N TYR A 341 -3.40 48.77 46.52
CA TYR A 341 -2.01 48.34 46.75
C TYR A 341 -1.09 48.94 45.64
N THR A 342 -0.11 49.70 46.12
CA THR A 342 0.99 50.33 45.41
C THR A 342 2.08 49.33 45.04
N PRO A 343 2.84 49.54 43.96
CA PRO A 343 3.96 48.69 43.58
C PRO A 343 5.24 49.11 44.22
N SER A 344 6.04 48.17 44.70
CA SER A 344 7.42 48.36 45.09
C SER A 344 8.38 47.77 44.04
N SER A 345 9.23 48.64 43.56
CA SER A 345 10.40 48.39 42.74
C SER A 345 11.51 47.67 43.52
N SER A 346 12.16 46.63 42.94
CA SER A 346 13.54 46.34 43.25
C SER A 346 14.29 45.79 42.05
N SER A 347 15.34 46.46 41.74
CA SER A 347 16.42 46.29 40.79
C SER A 347 17.38 45.15 41.19
N GLY A 348 18.00 44.49 40.23
CA GLY A 348 19.23 43.68 40.41
C GLY A 348 19.28 42.57 39.37
N GLY A 349 20.07 42.63 38.36
CA GLY A 349 21.48 42.46 38.28
C GLY A 349 21.79 41.36 37.28
N ALA A 350 22.47 41.73 36.22
CA ALA A 350 22.99 40.90 35.15
C ALA A 350 23.81 39.70 35.52
N ARG A 351 23.81 38.64 34.72
CA ARG A 351 25.00 37.88 34.29
C ARG A 351 24.68 36.92 33.16
N ASP A 352 25.26 37.22 31.99
CA ASP A 352 25.47 36.26 30.89
C ASP A 352 26.50 35.19 31.31
N PRO A 353 26.39 33.97 30.78
CA PRO A 353 27.55 33.13 30.51
C PRO A 353 27.75 32.90 29.02
N LYS A 354 28.88 33.33 28.53
CA LYS A 354 29.53 32.99 27.26
C LYS A 354 29.68 31.47 27.12
N PHE A 355 29.28 30.97 25.96
CA PHE A 355 29.70 29.65 25.51
C PHE A 355 30.79 29.81 24.45
N THR A 356 31.97 29.40 24.82
CA THR A 356 33.17 29.27 24.01
C THR A 356 33.07 28.01 23.12
N ALA A 357 33.37 28.20 21.85
CA ALA A 357 33.65 27.14 20.88
C ALA A 357 34.95 26.40 21.29
N ASN A 358 34.95 25.10 21.17
CA ASN A 358 36.19 24.35 21.06
C ASN A 358 36.11 23.33 19.93
N SER A 359 37.06 23.50 19.05
CA SER A 359 37.37 22.72 17.87
C SER A 359 38.13 21.44 18.19
N GLY A 360 37.94 20.41 17.38
CA GLY A 360 38.98 19.44 17.11
C GLY A 360 38.74 18.03 17.65
N TYR A 361 38.53 17.10 16.72
CA TYR A 361 39.30 15.85 16.65
C TYR A 361 39.19 15.22 15.27
N THR A 362 40.33 15.16 14.63
CA THR A 362 40.68 14.41 13.42
C THR A 362 41.06 12.98 13.78
N GLY A 363 40.79 12.04 12.87
CA GLY A 363 41.59 10.84 12.72
C GLY A 363 40.84 9.53 12.52
N PRO A 364 41.46 8.62 11.75
CA PRO A 364 40.83 7.79 10.76
C PRO A 364 40.72 6.33 11.21
N TYR A 365 39.80 5.61 10.59
CA TYR A 365 39.97 4.29 9.98
C TYR A 365 38.70 3.94 9.22
#